data_ef0f59106254405cde34f3584f4ab832
#
_entry.id   ef0f59106254405cde34f3584f4ab832
#
_cell.length_a   1.000
_cell.length_b   1.000
_cell.length_c   1.000
_cell.angle_alpha   90.00
_cell.angle_beta   90.00
_cell.angle_gamma   90.00
#
_symmetry.space_group_name_H-M   'P 1'
#
loop_
_entity.id
_entity.type
_entity.pdbx_description
1 polymer ?
#
loop_
_entity_poly.entity_id
_entity_poly.type
_entity_poly.pdbx_seq_one_letter_code
_entity_poly.pdbx_strand_id
1 'polypeptide(L)'
;VRSDVNVIMFDEPLTVIDPHLKWVLRSKLKELHQKINRTMIYVTHDQIEALTFADQVVVMHEGQIVQTGTPVELFEKPKHTFVGHFIGSPGMNILPCEIKNGQINFEGKILPSNTSIKKTNFSKTQVGIRPEFINFSNNGIKVKIKRVSDTGRHKVIEAECRSGSIKI
;
A
#
# COMPACT_ATOMS: atom_id res chain seq x y z
N VAL A 1 25.37 -10.57 19.67
CA VAL A 1 25.82 -9.84 18.46
C VAL A 1 27.29 -9.52 18.65
N ARG A 2 28.12 -9.87 17.68
CA ARG A 2 29.58 -9.55 17.73
C ARG A 2 29.75 -8.03 17.67
N SER A 3 30.64 -7.50 18.47
CA SER A 3 30.87 -6.06 18.62
C SER A 3 31.45 -5.37 17.38
N ASP A 4 31.98 -6.16 16.45
CA ASP A 4 32.68 -5.73 15.23
C ASP A 4 31.78 -5.70 13.97
N VAL A 5 30.49 -6.02 14.10
CA VAL A 5 29.56 -6.10 12.96
C VAL A 5 28.86 -4.75 12.73
N ASN A 6 28.94 -4.23 11.52
CA ASN A 6 28.31 -2.96 11.13
C ASN A 6 26.89 -3.13 10.57
N VAL A 7 26.56 -4.30 10.01
CA VAL A 7 25.28 -4.63 9.40
C VAL A 7 24.76 -5.94 9.97
N ILE A 8 23.49 -5.96 10.33
CA ILE A 8 22.77 -7.16 10.79
C ILE A 8 21.68 -7.44 9.77
N MET A 9 21.58 -8.68 9.33
CA MET A 9 20.57 -9.11 8.36
C MET A 9 19.65 -10.13 9.00
N PHE A 10 18.35 -9.95 8.80
CA PHE A 10 17.29 -10.89 9.17
C PHE A 10 16.53 -11.29 7.92
N ASP A 11 16.40 -12.58 7.71
CA ASP A 11 15.60 -13.12 6.60
C ASP A 11 14.38 -13.83 7.19
N GLU A 12 13.22 -13.21 7.01
CA GLU A 12 11.91 -13.64 7.50
C GLU A 12 11.90 -14.15 8.97
N PRO A 13 12.50 -13.42 9.93
CA PRO A 13 12.76 -13.96 11.27
C PRO A 13 11.51 -14.23 12.10
N LEU A 14 10.35 -13.67 11.72
CA LEU A 14 9.10 -13.84 12.46
C LEU A 14 8.05 -14.70 11.75
N THR A 15 8.38 -15.33 10.63
CA THR A 15 7.40 -16.04 9.78
C THR A 15 6.69 -17.17 10.52
N VAL A 16 7.41 -17.92 11.37
CA VAL A 16 6.90 -19.12 12.08
C VAL A 16 6.36 -18.79 13.47
N ILE A 17 6.28 -17.52 13.84
CA ILE A 17 5.96 -17.10 15.21
C ILE A 17 4.47 -16.77 15.34
N ASP A 18 3.91 -17.12 16.50
CA ASP A 18 2.54 -16.78 16.87
C ASP A 18 2.28 -15.27 16.74
N PRO A 19 1.14 -14.84 16.17
CA PRO A 19 0.80 -13.42 15.98
C PRO A 19 0.91 -12.57 17.25
N HIS A 20 0.56 -13.11 18.42
CA HIS A 20 0.71 -12.40 19.69
C HIS A 20 2.17 -12.11 20.03
N LEU A 21 3.06 -13.06 19.78
CA LEU A 21 4.49 -12.91 20.03
C LEU A 21 5.19 -12.03 19.00
N LYS A 22 4.69 -12.00 17.77
CA LYS A 22 5.25 -11.15 16.71
C LYS A 22 5.33 -9.69 17.14
N TRP A 23 4.28 -9.16 17.77
CA TRP A 23 4.26 -7.77 18.21
C TRP A 23 5.32 -7.48 19.29
N VAL A 24 5.44 -8.37 20.28
CA VAL A 24 6.44 -8.25 21.36
C VAL A 24 7.86 -8.30 20.79
N LEU A 25 8.12 -9.27 19.90
CA LEU A 25 9.44 -9.44 19.30
C LEU A 25 9.82 -8.27 18.38
N ARG A 26 8.90 -7.72 17.62
CA ARG A 26 9.12 -6.49 16.83
C ARG A 26 9.53 -5.32 17.71
N SER A 27 8.82 -5.11 18.83
CA SER A 27 9.16 -4.05 19.77
C SER A 27 10.56 -4.25 20.36
N LYS A 28 10.92 -5.49 20.71
CA LYS A 28 12.25 -5.83 21.22
C LYS A 28 13.36 -5.64 20.19
N LEU A 29 13.11 -6.00 18.93
CA LEU A 29 14.07 -5.76 17.85
C LEU A 29 14.28 -4.25 17.60
N LYS A 30 13.21 -3.45 17.67
CA LYS A 30 13.31 -1.99 17.55
C LYS A 30 14.09 -1.37 18.71
N GLU A 31 13.83 -1.79 19.95
CA GLU A 31 14.63 -1.39 21.11
C GLU A 31 16.10 -1.77 20.96
N LEU A 32 16.38 -2.97 20.48
CA LEU A 32 17.74 -3.45 20.21
C LEU A 32 18.43 -2.58 19.16
N HIS A 33 17.74 -2.30 18.03
CA HIS A 33 18.26 -1.43 16.98
C HIS A 33 18.68 -0.06 17.54
N GLN A 34 17.81 0.57 18.32
CA GLN A 34 18.10 1.87 18.94
C GLN A 34 19.31 1.83 19.88
N LYS A 35 19.49 0.71 20.62
CA LYS A 35 20.62 0.54 21.55
C LYS A 35 21.94 0.32 20.84
N ILE A 36 21.96 -0.50 19.79
CA ILE A 36 23.19 -0.86 19.11
C ILE A 36 23.58 0.12 18.00
N ASN A 37 22.62 0.92 17.53
CA ASN A 37 22.79 1.95 16.48
C ASN A 37 23.58 1.42 15.25
N ARG A 38 23.20 0.25 14.75
CA ARG A 38 23.78 -0.40 13.58
C ARG A 38 22.75 -0.53 12.47
N THR A 39 23.20 -0.59 11.24
CA THR A 39 22.30 -0.85 10.12
C THR A 39 21.67 -2.24 10.23
N MET A 40 20.36 -2.30 10.17
CA MET A 40 19.61 -3.56 10.11
C MET A 40 18.92 -3.69 8.76
N ILE A 41 19.12 -4.82 8.10
CA ILE A 41 18.36 -5.20 6.90
C ILE A 41 17.41 -6.31 7.32
N TYR A 42 16.12 -6.07 7.11
CA TYR A 42 15.05 -6.96 7.51
C TYR A 42 14.25 -7.37 6.28
N VAL A 43 14.34 -8.63 5.89
CA VAL A 43 13.59 -9.19 4.76
C VAL A 43 12.30 -9.81 5.30
N THR A 44 11.17 -9.43 4.73
CA THR A 44 9.85 -9.98 5.10
C THR A 44 8.87 -9.84 3.93
N HIS A 45 7.91 -10.74 3.86
CA HIS A 45 6.73 -10.60 3.01
C HIS A 45 5.51 -10.02 3.78
N ASP A 46 5.62 -9.82 5.08
CA ASP A 46 4.58 -9.21 5.91
C ASP A 46 4.64 -7.68 5.81
N GLN A 47 3.64 -7.09 5.14
CA GLN A 47 3.55 -5.64 4.97
C GLN A 47 3.49 -4.89 6.30
N ILE A 48 2.79 -5.45 7.30
CA ILE A 48 2.64 -4.81 8.61
C ILE A 48 4.00 -4.74 9.29
N GLU A 49 4.82 -5.79 9.16
CA GLU A 49 6.18 -5.77 9.67
C GLU A 49 7.00 -4.67 8.99
N ALA A 50 7.03 -4.65 7.66
CA ALA A 50 7.80 -3.67 6.91
C ALA A 50 7.38 -2.23 7.22
N LEU A 51 6.08 -1.94 7.25
CA LEU A 51 5.57 -0.59 7.42
C LEU A 51 5.62 -0.05 8.86
N THR A 52 5.66 -0.94 9.86
CA THR A 52 5.68 -0.52 11.28
C THR A 52 7.07 -0.52 11.90
N PHE A 53 8.00 -1.25 11.31
CA PHE A 53 9.32 -1.49 11.88
C PHE A 53 10.42 -0.65 11.21
N ALA A 54 10.40 -0.54 9.89
CA ALA A 54 11.49 0.04 9.12
C ALA A 54 11.43 1.57 9.02
N ASP A 55 12.60 2.21 9.01
CA ASP A 55 12.76 3.62 8.67
C ASP A 55 12.64 3.83 7.16
N GLN A 56 13.18 2.87 6.39
CA GLN A 56 13.05 2.81 4.93
C GLN A 56 12.66 1.40 4.48
N VAL A 57 11.79 1.33 3.50
CA VAL A 57 11.32 0.09 2.89
C VAL A 57 11.73 0.04 1.43
N VAL A 58 12.29 -1.09 1.03
CA VAL A 58 12.59 -1.41 -0.36
C VAL A 58 11.58 -2.43 -0.85
N VAL A 59 10.72 -2.03 -1.79
CA VAL A 59 9.75 -2.95 -2.41
C VAL A 59 10.37 -3.59 -3.64
N MET A 60 10.38 -4.91 -3.65
CA MET A 60 10.87 -5.71 -4.77
C MET A 60 9.73 -6.45 -5.46
N HIS A 61 9.78 -6.52 -6.77
CA HIS A 61 8.84 -7.27 -7.61
C HIS A 61 9.60 -7.87 -8.80
N GLU A 62 9.40 -9.16 -9.05
CA GLU A 62 10.08 -9.90 -10.13
C GLU A 62 11.60 -9.71 -10.16
N GLY A 63 12.23 -9.74 -8.97
CA GLY A 63 13.67 -9.59 -8.81
C GLY A 63 14.21 -8.16 -8.97
N GLN A 64 13.33 -7.17 -9.17
CA GLN A 64 13.71 -5.76 -9.34
C GLN A 64 13.21 -4.90 -8.20
N ILE A 65 13.97 -3.87 -7.87
CA ILE A 65 13.52 -2.83 -6.94
C ILE A 65 12.56 -1.91 -7.69
N VAL A 66 11.29 -1.89 -7.27
CA VAL A 66 10.25 -1.06 -7.89
C VAL A 66 10.06 0.28 -7.19
N GLN A 67 10.29 0.34 -5.89
CA GLN A 67 10.26 1.59 -5.13
C GLN A 67 11.02 1.45 -3.81
N THR A 68 11.71 2.51 -3.43
CA THR A 68 12.30 2.70 -2.10
C THR A 68 11.74 3.98 -1.50
N GLY A 69 11.43 3.97 -0.21
CA GLY A 69 10.92 5.13 0.51
C GLY A 69 10.52 4.81 1.94
N THR A 70 10.09 5.82 2.66
CA THR A 70 9.49 5.66 3.98
C THR A 70 8.15 4.92 3.88
N PRO A 71 7.66 4.28 4.94
CA PRO A 71 6.32 3.68 4.97
C PRO A 71 5.21 4.62 4.47
N VAL A 72 5.25 5.88 4.89
CA VAL A 72 4.28 6.91 4.49
C VAL A 72 4.35 7.19 3.00
N GLU A 73 5.56 7.35 2.44
CA GLU A 73 5.73 7.59 1.00
C GLU A 73 5.23 6.43 0.15
N LEU A 74 5.47 5.18 0.57
CA LEU A 74 4.97 4.01 -0.15
C LEU A 74 3.44 3.91 -0.12
N PHE A 75 2.84 4.33 0.98
CA PHE A 75 1.39 4.33 1.12
C PHE A 75 0.73 5.49 0.36
N GLU A 76 1.20 6.71 0.53
CA GLU A 76 0.58 7.91 -0.05
C GLU A 76 0.96 8.17 -1.51
N LYS A 77 2.20 7.82 -1.90
CA LYS A 77 2.79 8.16 -3.20
C LYS A 77 3.39 6.94 -3.90
N PRO A 78 2.61 5.88 -4.13
CA PRO A 78 3.10 4.72 -4.86
C PRO A 78 3.51 5.13 -6.28
N LYS A 79 4.72 4.78 -6.68
CA LYS A 79 5.26 5.07 -8.03
C LYS A 79 5.00 3.95 -9.04
N HIS A 80 4.54 2.80 -8.55
CA HIS A 80 4.25 1.62 -9.35
C HIS A 80 2.90 1.02 -8.95
N THR A 81 2.12 0.51 -9.89
CA THR A 81 0.81 -0.11 -9.62
C THR A 81 0.91 -1.27 -8.65
N PHE A 82 1.98 -2.08 -8.77
CA PHE A 82 2.25 -3.14 -7.81
C PHE A 82 2.38 -2.61 -6.38
N VAL A 83 3.12 -1.52 -6.16
CA VAL A 83 3.29 -0.92 -4.83
C VAL A 83 1.95 -0.44 -4.28
N GLY A 84 1.15 0.25 -5.10
CA GLY A 84 -0.18 0.71 -4.72
C GLY A 84 -1.10 -0.44 -4.31
N HIS A 85 -1.08 -1.54 -5.06
CA HIS A 85 -1.88 -2.72 -4.78
C HIS A 85 -1.35 -3.55 -3.62
N PHE A 86 -0.02 -3.69 -3.53
CA PHE A 86 0.64 -4.51 -2.50
C PHE A 86 0.61 -3.83 -1.12
N ILE A 87 0.85 -2.52 -1.05
CA ILE A 87 0.87 -1.77 0.21
C ILE A 87 -0.55 -1.37 0.62
N GLY A 88 -0.98 -1.86 1.78
CA GLY A 88 -2.32 -1.62 2.35
C GLY A 88 -3.17 -2.88 2.42
N SER A 89 -4.12 -2.92 3.36
CA SER A 89 -5.03 -4.05 3.55
C SER A 89 -6.46 -3.54 3.81
N PRO A 90 -7.30 -3.52 2.78
CA PRO A 90 -7.05 -3.94 1.40
C PRO A 90 -6.12 -2.99 0.62
N GLY A 91 -5.51 -3.49 -0.46
CA GLY A 91 -4.68 -2.66 -1.34
C GLY A 91 -5.47 -1.63 -2.13
N MET A 92 -4.76 -0.72 -2.80
CA MET A 92 -5.33 0.34 -3.63
C MET A 92 -6.20 -0.23 -4.76
N ASN A 93 -7.36 0.33 -4.99
CA ASN A 93 -8.15 0.09 -6.19
C ASN A 93 -7.45 0.73 -7.38
N ILE A 94 -7.15 -0.04 -8.42
CA ILE A 94 -6.51 0.44 -9.65
C ILE A 94 -7.46 0.15 -10.80
N LEU A 95 -8.03 1.21 -11.37
CA LEU A 95 -9.14 1.12 -12.32
C LEU A 95 -8.84 1.91 -13.58
N PRO A 96 -9.29 1.45 -14.75
CA PRO A 96 -9.13 2.20 -16.00
C PRO A 96 -9.90 3.52 -15.91
N CYS A 97 -9.30 4.59 -16.43
CA CYS A 97 -9.91 5.91 -16.50
C CYS A 97 -9.50 6.63 -17.78
N GLU A 98 -10.14 7.75 -18.07
CA GLU A 98 -9.81 8.64 -19.18
C GLU A 98 -9.29 9.98 -18.65
N ILE A 99 -8.39 10.60 -19.39
CA ILE A 99 -7.98 11.98 -19.12
C ILE A 99 -8.64 12.88 -20.15
N LYS A 100 -9.55 13.76 -19.69
CA LYS A 100 -10.23 14.76 -20.53
C LYS A 100 -9.87 16.16 -20.04
N ASN A 101 -9.32 16.98 -20.89
CA ASN A 101 -8.92 18.37 -20.58
C ASN A 101 -7.99 18.50 -19.33
N GLY A 102 -7.09 17.53 -19.13
CA GLY A 102 -6.18 17.51 -17.99
C GLY A 102 -6.81 17.07 -16.68
N GLN A 103 -8.04 16.57 -16.71
CA GLN A 103 -8.77 16.06 -15.55
C GLN A 103 -9.04 14.56 -15.69
N ILE A 104 -9.05 13.86 -14.55
CA ILE A 104 -9.39 12.43 -14.49
C ILE A 104 -10.91 12.30 -14.66
N ASN A 105 -11.33 11.66 -15.72
CA ASN A 105 -12.72 11.26 -15.94
C ASN A 105 -12.83 9.76 -15.64
N PHE A 106 -13.56 9.43 -14.58
CA PHE A 106 -13.86 8.07 -14.19
C PHE A 106 -15.37 7.85 -14.24
N GLU A 107 -15.81 7.00 -15.15
CA GLU A 107 -17.24 6.68 -15.40
C GLU A 107 -18.15 7.91 -15.59
N GLY A 108 -17.65 8.91 -16.27
CA GLY A 108 -18.39 10.15 -16.54
C GLY A 108 -18.36 11.19 -15.42
N LYS A 109 -17.66 10.91 -14.32
CA LYS A 109 -17.42 11.85 -13.22
C LYS A 109 -15.98 12.36 -13.26
N ILE A 110 -15.83 13.65 -13.02
CA ILE A 110 -14.51 14.26 -12.85
C ILE A 110 -14.07 14.02 -11.41
N LEU A 111 -12.92 13.36 -11.26
CA LEU A 111 -12.31 13.16 -9.94
C LEU A 111 -11.38 14.35 -9.63
N PRO A 112 -11.41 14.85 -8.38
CA PRO A 112 -10.46 15.85 -7.95
C PRO A 112 -9.04 15.29 -8.01
N SER A 113 -8.11 16.06 -8.56
CA SER A 113 -6.70 15.74 -8.58
C SER A 113 -5.90 16.95 -8.15
N ASN A 114 -5.01 16.76 -7.20
CA ASN A 114 -4.08 17.79 -6.75
C ASN A 114 -2.87 17.94 -7.69
N THR A 115 -2.80 17.14 -8.74
CA THR A 115 -1.67 17.11 -9.69
C THR A 115 -2.15 17.53 -11.08
N SER A 116 -1.47 18.49 -11.69
CA SER A 116 -1.66 18.82 -13.11
C SER A 116 -1.25 17.63 -13.96
N ILE A 117 -2.22 16.97 -14.55
CA ILE A 117 -1.95 15.82 -15.42
C ILE A 117 -1.49 16.37 -16.77
N LYS A 118 -0.20 16.19 -17.06
CA LYS A 118 0.33 16.51 -18.39
C LYS A 118 -0.39 15.64 -19.42
N LYS A 119 -0.75 16.23 -20.57
CA LYS A 119 -1.27 15.48 -21.72
C LYS A 119 -0.25 14.40 -22.10
N THR A 120 -0.56 13.17 -21.81
CA THR A 120 0.25 12.01 -22.21
C THR A 120 -0.61 11.12 -23.08
N ASN A 121 -0.11 10.78 -24.25
CA ASN A 121 -0.77 9.85 -25.19
C ASN A 121 -0.57 8.40 -24.74
N PHE A 122 -0.97 8.08 -23.50
CA PHE A 122 -0.98 6.70 -23.05
C PHE A 122 -2.26 6.01 -23.49
N SER A 123 -2.11 4.88 -24.17
CA SER A 123 -3.22 4.05 -24.63
C SER A 123 -4.04 3.40 -23.49
N LYS A 124 -3.50 3.37 -22.27
CA LYS A 124 -4.15 2.82 -21.08
C LYS A 124 -3.79 3.67 -19.85
N THR A 125 -4.73 4.49 -19.40
CA THR A 125 -4.59 5.27 -18.19
C THR A 125 -5.39 4.61 -17.08
N GLN A 126 -4.84 4.58 -15.87
CA GLN A 126 -5.49 4.03 -14.69
C GLN A 126 -5.48 5.07 -13.57
N VAL A 127 -6.52 5.04 -12.73
CA VAL A 127 -6.58 5.79 -11.48
C VAL A 127 -6.43 4.83 -10.31
N GLY A 128 -5.58 5.20 -9.37
CA GLY A 128 -5.41 4.51 -8.10
C GLY A 128 -6.15 5.25 -6.99
N ILE A 129 -7.03 4.56 -6.26
CA ILE A 129 -7.77 5.12 -5.13
C ILE A 129 -7.73 4.12 -3.99
N ARG A 130 -7.28 4.55 -2.83
CA ARG A 130 -7.33 3.69 -1.65
C ARG A 130 -8.74 3.57 -1.11
N PRO A 131 -9.13 2.39 -0.61
CA PRO A 131 -10.45 2.15 -0.04
C PRO A 131 -10.85 3.18 1.02
N GLU A 132 -9.90 3.59 1.86
CA GLU A 132 -10.10 4.53 2.96
C GLU A 132 -10.52 5.95 2.51
N PHE A 133 -10.26 6.27 1.25
CA PHE A 133 -10.62 7.57 0.66
C PHE A 133 -11.92 7.54 -0.15
N ILE A 134 -12.61 6.40 -0.18
CA ILE A 134 -13.87 6.25 -0.89
C ILE A 134 -15.02 6.38 0.11
N ASN A 135 -15.94 7.28 -0.18
CA ASN A 135 -17.11 7.53 0.67
C ASN A 135 -18.39 7.33 -0.11
N PHE A 136 -19.46 6.90 0.57
CA PHE A 136 -20.79 6.88 0.00
C PHE A 136 -21.32 8.28 -0.19
N SER A 137 -21.94 8.53 -1.35
CA SER A 137 -22.50 9.83 -1.71
C SER A 137 -23.72 9.66 -2.62
N ASN A 138 -24.69 10.54 -2.50
CA ASN A 138 -25.87 10.57 -3.38
C ASN A 138 -25.52 10.99 -4.82
N ASN A 139 -24.40 11.72 -5.01
CA ASN A 139 -23.92 12.20 -6.30
C ASN A 139 -22.68 11.44 -6.82
N GLY A 140 -22.36 10.31 -6.20
CA GLY A 140 -21.24 9.48 -6.55
C GLY A 140 -21.43 8.65 -7.82
N ILE A 141 -20.52 7.73 -8.05
CA ILE A 141 -20.61 6.71 -9.09
C ILE A 141 -21.52 5.60 -8.58
N LYS A 142 -22.42 5.14 -9.45
CA LYS A 142 -23.31 4.03 -9.10
C LYS A 142 -22.54 2.72 -9.06
N VAL A 143 -22.62 2.02 -7.95
CA VAL A 143 -21.99 0.72 -7.74
C VAL A 143 -23.03 -0.31 -7.29
N LYS A 144 -22.78 -1.58 -7.60
CA LYS A 144 -23.55 -2.70 -7.09
C LYS A 144 -22.75 -3.39 -6.00
N ILE A 145 -23.24 -3.35 -4.77
CA ILE A 145 -22.61 -4.07 -3.65
C ILE A 145 -22.70 -5.58 -3.92
N LYS A 146 -21.56 -6.26 -3.85
CA LYS A 146 -21.44 -7.71 -4.02
C LYS A 146 -21.29 -8.41 -2.68
N ARG A 147 -20.48 -7.85 -1.79
CA ARG A 147 -20.18 -8.44 -0.49
C ARG A 147 -19.88 -7.38 0.54
N VAL A 148 -20.26 -7.65 1.76
CA VAL A 148 -19.88 -6.88 2.95
C VAL A 148 -19.19 -7.85 3.91
N SER A 149 -17.95 -7.58 4.26
CA SER A 149 -17.18 -8.36 5.23
C SER A 149 -16.91 -7.49 6.45
N ASP A 150 -17.31 -7.98 7.62
CA ASP A 150 -17.04 -7.31 8.89
C ASP A 150 -15.78 -7.92 9.50
N THR A 151 -14.77 -7.07 9.74
CA THR A 151 -13.49 -7.47 10.36
C THR A 151 -13.47 -7.17 11.87
N GLY A 152 -14.59 -6.73 12.45
CA GLY A 152 -14.72 -6.33 13.85
C GLY A 152 -14.26 -4.89 14.13
N ARG A 153 -13.32 -4.36 13.36
CA ARG A 153 -12.86 -2.95 13.46
C ARG A 153 -13.47 -2.06 12.40
N HIS A 154 -13.65 -2.56 11.21
CA HIS A 154 -14.22 -1.88 10.05
C HIS A 154 -14.91 -2.89 9.15
N LYS A 155 -15.74 -2.40 8.27
CA LYS A 155 -16.38 -3.20 7.23
C LYS A 155 -15.69 -2.94 5.91
N VAL A 156 -15.34 -4.00 5.20
CA VAL A 156 -14.84 -3.93 3.83
C VAL A 156 -15.99 -4.27 2.91
N ILE A 157 -16.31 -3.37 2.01
CA ILE A 157 -17.38 -3.52 1.03
C ILE A 157 -16.76 -3.78 -0.32
N GLU A 158 -17.08 -4.92 -0.91
CA GLU A 158 -16.76 -5.22 -2.29
C GLU A 158 -17.95 -4.81 -3.17
N ALA A 159 -17.71 -3.90 -4.08
CA ALA A 159 -18.71 -3.41 -5.00
C ALA A 159 -18.20 -3.48 -6.44
N GLU A 160 -19.10 -3.46 -7.39
CA GLU A 160 -18.81 -3.50 -8.83
C GLU A 160 -19.32 -2.23 -9.49
N CYS A 161 -18.47 -1.55 -10.24
CA CYS A 161 -18.79 -0.49 -11.17
C CYS A 161 -18.54 -0.96 -12.61
N ARG A 162 -18.82 -0.13 -13.61
CA ARG A 162 -18.61 -0.50 -15.03
C ARG A 162 -17.15 -0.79 -15.35
N SER A 163 -16.24 -0.11 -14.67
CA SER A 163 -14.79 -0.21 -14.88
C SER A 163 -14.13 -1.37 -14.14
N GLY A 164 -14.85 -2.05 -13.25
CA GLY A 164 -14.35 -3.21 -12.51
C GLY A 164 -14.80 -3.27 -11.06
N SER A 165 -14.15 -4.14 -10.29
CA SER A 165 -14.41 -4.31 -8.87
C SER A 165 -13.68 -3.25 -8.05
N ILE A 166 -14.35 -2.75 -7.00
CA ILE A 166 -13.87 -1.71 -6.10
C ILE A 166 -14.07 -2.16 -4.65
N LYS A 167 -13.10 -1.88 -3.81
CA LYS A 167 -13.17 -2.07 -2.35
C LYS A 167 -13.32 -0.71 -1.68
N ILE A 168 -14.20 -0.67 -0.70
CA ILE A 168 -14.56 0.53 0.05
C ILE A 168 -14.44 0.22 1.54
#